data_bca25b79a7e4b9f12ca65792f0f79518
#
_entry.id   bca25b79a7e4b9f12ca65792f0f79518
#
_cell.length_a   1.000
_cell.length_b   1.000
_cell.length_c   1.000
_cell.angle_alpha   90.00
_cell.angle_beta   90.00
_cell.angle_gamma   90.00
#
_symmetry.space_group_name_H-M   'P 1'
#
loop_
_entity.id
_entity.type
_entity.pdbx_description
1 polymer ?
#
loop_
_entity_poly.entity_id
_entity_poly.type
_entity_poly.pdbx_seq_one_letter_code
_entity_poly.pdbx_strand_id
1 'polypeptide(L)'
;MVGRNGSGKSTLLRTLAGIQAPLDGRVTIHGCEVRGIGSRRLARLIAMVFPTAVGTGAGALTVYEATALGRHPHTGITGHLSDVDRHVIREAIEAVGLSHKADTPLAALSDGLRQKAMIARALAQQTPVIIMDEPTAFLDVPSRHALMDLVAEMAHRHGRTVLLSTHDMAPALEAGADSVIVVEAGHASMHSADNANEALAALYADDGITYDPDAYDFRPFK
;
A
#
# COMPACT_ATOMS: atom_id res chain seq x y z
N MET A 1 -5.07 3.88 7.18
CA MET A 1 -4.32 4.74 8.13
C MET A 1 -4.47 6.18 7.69
N VAL A 2 -4.86 7.04 8.61
CA VAL A 2 -5.12 8.46 8.36
C VAL A 2 -4.40 9.33 9.40
N GLY A 3 -4.23 10.60 9.12
CA GLY A 3 -3.57 11.56 10.01
C GLY A 3 -3.04 12.77 9.24
N ARG A 4 -2.70 13.82 9.96
CA ARG A 4 -2.17 15.08 9.37
C ARG A 4 -0.85 14.85 8.62
N ASN A 5 -0.52 15.75 7.71
CA ASN A 5 0.80 15.72 7.07
C ASN A 5 1.89 15.89 8.14
N GLY A 6 2.94 15.06 8.06
CA GLY A 6 4.00 15.06 9.07
C GLY A 6 3.68 14.32 10.37
N SER A 7 2.49 13.73 10.54
CA SER A 7 2.12 12.99 11.77
C SER A 7 2.92 11.69 12.01
N GLY A 8 3.71 11.24 11.04
CA GLY A 8 4.53 10.04 11.16
C GLY A 8 3.98 8.80 10.46
N LYS A 9 2.91 8.90 9.64
CA LYS A 9 2.31 7.76 8.92
C LYS A 9 3.36 6.93 8.15
N SER A 10 4.12 7.55 7.26
CA SER A 10 5.13 6.87 6.46
C SER A 10 6.27 6.29 7.32
N THR A 11 6.62 6.95 8.42
CA THR A 11 7.59 6.43 9.40
C THR A 11 7.06 5.18 10.06
N LEU A 12 5.81 5.19 10.52
CA LEU A 12 5.15 4.03 11.12
C LEU A 12 5.07 2.88 10.11
N LEU A 13 4.63 3.14 8.87
CA LEU A 13 4.58 2.11 7.82
C LEU A 13 5.95 1.48 7.54
N ARG A 14 7.01 2.28 7.46
CA ARG A 14 8.39 1.78 7.28
C ARG A 14 8.88 0.98 8.47
N THR A 15 8.50 1.36 9.68
CA THR A 15 8.82 0.62 10.90
C THR A 15 8.10 -0.72 10.94
N LEU A 16 6.80 -0.75 10.65
CA LEU A 16 6.01 -1.99 10.57
C LEU A 16 6.54 -2.94 9.48
N ALA A 17 7.04 -2.40 8.39
CA ALA A 17 7.65 -3.18 7.30
C ALA A 17 9.09 -3.66 7.59
N GLY A 18 9.68 -3.25 8.70
CA GLY A 18 11.05 -3.63 9.05
C GLY A 18 12.14 -2.91 8.23
N ILE A 19 11.78 -1.83 7.50
CA ILE A 19 12.76 -0.98 6.79
C ILE A 19 13.48 -0.07 7.78
N GLN A 20 12.74 0.40 8.80
CA GLN A 20 13.27 1.23 9.86
C GLN A 20 13.13 0.51 11.20
N ALA A 21 14.16 0.54 12.02
CA ALA A 21 14.07 -0.02 13.37
C ALA A 21 13.13 0.84 14.25
N PRO A 22 12.29 0.23 15.10
CA PRO A 22 11.54 0.99 16.09
C PRO A 22 12.50 1.67 17.07
N LEU A 23 12.13 2.85 17.56
CA LEU A 23 12.89 3.59 18.59
C LEU A 23 12.83 2.84 19.93
N ASP A 24 11.67 2.26 20.22
CA ASP A 24 11.44 1.42 21.39
C ASP A 24 10.38 0.35 21.04
N GLY A 25 10.29 -0.71 21.86
CA GLY A 25 9.37 -1.80 21.61
C GLY A 25 9.81 -2.75 20.48
N ARG A 26 8.86 -3.49 19.94
CA ARG A 26 9.11 -4.50 18.89
C ARG A 26 7.93 -4.60 17.92
N VAL A 27 8.24 -4.93 16.68
CA VAL A 27 7.25 -5.30 15.65
C VAL A 27 7.32 -6.80 15.44
N THR A 28 6.18 -7.47 15.46
CA THR A 28 6.09 -8.91 15.22
C THR A 28 5.14 -9.21 14.06
N ILE A 29 5.48 -10.22 13.27
CA ILE A 29 4.62 -10.80 12.23
C ILE A 29 4.54 -12.31 12.44
N HIS A 30 3.34 -12.85 12.55
CA HIS A 30 3.12 -14.27 12.90
C HIS A 30 3.94 -14.72 14.11
N GLY A 31 4.05 -13.88 15.15
CA GLY A 31 4.81 -14.15 16.37
C GLY A 31 6.33 -14.05 16.25
N CYS A 32 6.87 -13.80 15.05
CA CYS A 32 8.31 -13.60 14.84
C CYS A 32 8.65 -12.12 14.87
N GLU A 33 9.69 -11.73 15.60
CA GLU A 33 10.15 -10.34 15.61
C GLU A 33 10.75 -9.97 14.25
N VAL A 34 10.24 -8.89 13.62
CA VAL A 34 10.64 -8.43 12.28
C VAL A 34 12.14 -8.16 12.19
N ARG A 35 12.72 -7.57 13.24
CA ARG A 35 14.15 -7.24 13.29
C ARG A 35 15.09 -8.47 13.20
N GLY A 36 14.60 -9.65 13.60
CA GLY A 36 15.34 -10.93 13.55
C GLY A 36 15.16 -11.70 12.25
N ILE A 37 14.25 -11.24 11.37
CA ILE A 37 13.94 -11.92 10.11
C ILE A 37 14.96 -11.50 9.04
N GLY A 38 15.66 -12.46 8.43
CA GLY A 38 16.53 -12.15 7.28
C GLY A 38 15.75 -11.52 6.12
N SER A 39 16.37 -10.57 5.40
CA SER A 39 15.73 -9.75 4.38
C SER A 39 14.93 -10.53 3.33
N ARG A 40 15.45 -11.65 2.86
CA ARG A 40 14.75 -12.52 1.89
C ARG A 40 13.49 -13.15 2.46
N ARG A 41 13.51 -13.56 3.74
CA ARG A 41 12.34 -14.13 4.41
C ARG A 41 11.31 -13.04 4.69
N LEU A 42 11.76 -11.85 5.12
CA LEU A 42 10.89 -10.70 5.32
C LEU A 42 10.19 -10.28 4.03
N ALA A 43 10.91 -10.28 2.90
CA ALA A 43 10.36 -9.99 1.58
C ALA A 43 9.35 -11.05 1.08
N ARG A 44 9.24 -12.20 1.70
CA ARG A 44 8.16 -13.18 1.47
C ARG A 44 6.95 -12.97 2.39
N LEU A 45 7.08 -12.12 3.40
CA LEU A 45 6.03 -11.82 4.36
C LEU A 45 5.37 -10.46 4.12
N ILE A 46 6.14 -9.47 3.66
CA ILE A 46 5.67 -8.10 3.49
C ILE A 46 6.06 -7.59 2.11
N ALA A 47 5.08 -7.14 1.34
CA ALA A 47 5.28 -6.31 0.15
C ALA A 47 5.03 -4.85 0.47
N MET A 48 5.70 -3.94 -0.24
CA MET A 48 5.55 -2.50 -0.02
C MET A 48 5.40 -1.74 -1.32
N VAL A 49 4.48 -0.77 -1.27
CA VAL A 49 4.28 0.24 -2.30
C VAL A 49 4.48 1.61 -1.66
N PHE A 50 5.48 2.35 -2.13
CA PHE A 50 5.70 3.75 -1.74
C PHE A 50 5.39 4.67 -2.91
N PRO A 51 5.08 5.96 -2.66
CA PRO A 51 5.01 6.96 -3.71
C PRO A 51 6.33 6.96 -4.49
N THR A 52 6.24 6.79 -5.80
CA THR A 52 7.43 6.69 -6.65
C THR A 52 7.95 8.09 -6.94
N ALA A 53 8.97 8.53 -6.22
CA ALA A 53 9.75 9.68 -6.67
C ALA A 53 10.45 9.31 -7.99
N VAL A 54 10.22 10.11 -9.02
CA VAL A 54 10.89 9.97 -10.32
C VAL A 54 12.37 10.29 -10.14
N GLY A 55 13.19 9.31 -10.27
CA GLY A 55 14.64 9.55 -10.36
C GLY A 55 15.42 8.40 -9.76
N THR A 56 15.83 7.48 -10.55
CA THR A 56 17.07 6.70 -10.45
C THR A 56 16.89 5.35 -11.12
N GLY A 57 17.47 5.16 -12.29
CA GLY A 57 17.77 3.83 -12.86
C GLY A 57 16.60 2.92 -13.25
N ALA A 58 15.52 2.95 -12.49
CA ALA A 58 14.33 2.13 -12.74
C ALA A 58 13.51 2.56 -13.98
N GLY A 59 13.74 3.76 -14.50
CA GLY A 59 13.00 4.26 -15.66
C GLY A 59 13.26 3.49 -16.97
N ALA A 60 14.36 2.76 -17.06
CA ALA A 60 14.68 1.92 -18.21
C ALA A 60 13.93 0.57 -18.20
N LEU A 61 13.45 0.12 -17.02
CA LEU A 61 12.70 -1.13 -16.91
C LEU A 61 11.31 -0.98 -17.55
N THR A 62 10.90 -2.02 -18.25
CA THR A 62 9.50 -2.18 -18.68
C THR A 62 8.57 -2.47 -17.49
N VAL A 63 7.25 -2.34 -17.68
CA VAL A 63 6.25 -2.74 -16.71
C VAL A 63 6.45 -4.22 -16.30
N TYR A 64 6.71 -5.08 -17.29
CA TYR A 64 6.95 -6.51 -17.06
C TYR A 64 8.20 -6.72 -16.19
N GLU A 65 9.31 -6.13 -16.53
CA GLU A 65 10.57 -6.25 -15.80
C GLU A 65 10.46 -5.70 -14.36
N ALA A 66 9.82 -4.54 -14.20
CA ALA A 66 9.56 -3.97 -12.87
C ALA A 66 8.67 -4.87 -12.02
N THR A 67 7.62 -5.46 -12.60
CA THR A 67 6.76 -6.43 -11.92
C THR A 67 7.51 -7.71 -11.59
N ALA A 68 8.39 -8.18 -12.48
CA ALA A 68 9.23 -9.36 -12.28
C ALA A 68 10.17 -9.23 -11.07
N LEU A 69 10.60 -8.02 -10.71
CA LEU A 69 11.36 -7.79 -9.46
C LEU A 69 10.59 -8.24 -8.21
N GLY A 70 9.26 -8.26 -8.25
CA GLY A 70 8.43 -8.82 -7.18
C GLY A 70 8.67 -10.31 -6.95
N ARG A 71 9.15 -11.06 -7.97
CA ARG A 71 9.48 -12.49 -7.83
C ARG A 71 10.85 -12.76 -7.22
N HIS A 72 11.71 -11.75 -7.09
CA HIS A 72 13.06 -11.91 -6.59
C HIS A 72 13.16 -12.69 -5.26
N PRO A 73 12.29 -12.54 -4.25
CA PRO A 73 12.35 -13.36 -3.04
C PRO A 73 12.09 -14.85 -3.30
N HIS A 74 11.43 -15.22 -4.39
CA HIS A 74 11.04 -16.58 -4.75
C HIS A 74 12.01 -17.25 -5.71
N THR A 75 12.77 -16.46 -6.50
CA THR A 75 13.79 -16.98 -7.42
C THR A 75 15.04 -17.45 -6.67
N GLY A 76 15.81 -18.33 -7.29
CA GLY A 76 17.10 -18.76 -6.76
C GLY A 76 18.17 -17.65 -6.84
N ILE A 77 19.43 -18.01 -6.56
CA ILE A 77 20.58 -17.10 -6.64
C ILE A 77 20.77 -16.57 -8.07
N THR A 78 20.41 -17.38 -9.07
CA THR A 78 20.51 -17.02 -10.50
C THR A 78 19.44 -16.03 -10.96
N GLY A 79 18.39 -15.78 -10.17
CA GLY A 79 17.27 -14.94 -10.56
C GLY A 79 16.40 -15.50 -11.70
N HIS A 80 16.58 -16.78 -12.07
CA HIS A 80 15.83 -17.39 -13.17
C HIS A 80 14.33 -17.47 -12.84
N LEU A 81 13.50 -16.96 -13.74
CA LEU A 81 12.04 -17.01 -13.62
C LEU A 81 11.51 -18.33 -14.17
N SER A 82 10.78 -19.08 -13.34
CA SER A 82 10.03 -20.26 -13.76
C SER A 82 8.78 -19.87 -14.56
N ASP A 83 8.10 -20.85 -15.16
CA ASP A 83 6.82 -20.60 -15.84
C ASP A 83 5.74 -20.14 -14.87
N VAL A 84 5.76 -20.63 -13.62
CA VAL A 84 4.89 -20.14 -12.53
C VAL A 84 5.16 -18.66 -12.25
N ASP A 85 6.42 -18.24 -12.15
CA ASP A 85 6.74 -16.83 -11.93
C ASP A 85 6.26 -15.96 -13.09
N ARG A 86 6.44 -16.41 -14.34
CA ARG A 86 5.95 -15.69 -15.53
C ARG A 86 4.43 -15.56 -15.55
N HIS A 87 3.71 -16.59 -15.07
CA HIS A 87 2.26 -16.54 -14.94
C HIS A 87 1.83 -15.52 -13.89
N VAL A 88 2.40 -15.59 -12.68
CA VAL A 88 2.12 -14.63 -11.59
C VAL A 88 2.41 -13.19 -11.99
N ILE A 89 3.48 -12.95 -12.76
CA ILE A 89 3.80 -11.60 -13.28
C ILE A 89 2.69 -11.11 -14.20
N ARG A 90 2.22 -11.95 -15.15
CA ARG A 90 1.16 -11.55 -16.07
C ARG A 90 -0.16 -11.29 -15.36
N GLU A 91 -0.56 -12.15 -14.42
CA GLU A 91 -1.75 -11.94 -13.60
C GLU A 91 -1.68 -10.63 -12.81
N ALA A 92 -0.53 -10.33 -12.20
CA ALA A 92 -0.34 -9.09 -11.45
C ALA A 92 -0.44 -7.83 -12.34
N ILE A 93 0.07 -7.89 -13.57
CA ILE A 93 -0.04 -6.80 -14.55
C ILE A 93 -1.49 -6.63 -15.03
N GLU A 94 -2.19 -7.74 -15.24
CA GLU A 94 -3.61 -7.75 -15.64
C GLU A 94 -4.50 -7.16 -14.56
N ALA A 95 -4.28 -7.54 -13.30
CA ALA A 95 -5.05 -7.06 -12.15
C ALA A 95 -5.04 -5.53 -12.00
N VAL A 96 -3.97 -4.87 -12.44
CA VAL A 96 -3.88 -3.38 -12.45
C VAL A 96 -4.23 -2.75 -13.81
N GLY A 97 -4.68 -3.54 -14.79
CA GLY A 97 -5.11 -3.08 -16.11
C GLY A 97 -3.97 -2.64 -17.04
N LEU A 98 -2.74 -3.16 -16.84
CA LEU A 98 -1.57 -2.76 -17.62
C LEU A 98 -1.10 -3.79 -18.66
N SER A 99 -1.89 -4.81 -18.98
CA SER A 99 -1.50 -5.87 -19.94
C SER A 99 -1.04 -5.31 -21.30
N HIS A 100 -1.74 -4.28 -21.81
CA HIS A 100 -1.43 -3.63 -23.08
C HIS A 100 -0.17 -2.74 -23.06
N LYS A 101 0.46 -2.55 -21.90
CA LYS A 101 1.67 -1.75 -21.67
C LYS A 101 2.81 -2.55 -21.04
N ALA A 102 2.71 -3.89 -21.03
CA ALA A 102 3.70 -4.75 -20.38
C ALA A 102 5.14 -4.45 -20.80
N ASP A 103 5.36 -4.17 -22.08
CA ASP A 103 6.68 -3.90 -22.65
C ASP A 103 7.03 -2.39 -22.68
N THR A 104 6.17 -1.53 -22.11
CA THR A 104 6.41 -0.08 -22.09
C THR A 104 7.40 0.27 -20.97
N PRO A 105 8.47 1.03 -21.22
CA PRO A 105 9.37 1.52 -20.18
C PRO A 105 8.63 2.38 -19.13
N LEU A 106 8.96 2.23 -17.86
CA LEU A 106 8.35 3.02 -16.79
C LEU A 106 8.53 4.53 -16.99
N ALA A 107 9.64 4.96 -17.60
CA ALA A 107 9.88 6.37 -17.91
C ALA A 107 8.87 6.97 -18.90
N ALA A 108 8.26 6.14 -19.76
CA ALA A 108 7.27 6.57 -20.75
C ALA A 108 5.83 6.57 -20.19
N LEU A 109 5.64 6.18 -18.93
CA LEU A 109 4.33 6.13 -18.27
C LEU A 109 4.03 7.45 -17.53
N SER A 110 2.73 7.78 -17.43
CA SER A 110 2.27 8.79 -16.47
C SER A 110 2.51 8.32 -15.02
N ASP A 111 2.48 9.24 -14.07
CA ASP A 111 2.68 8.92 -12.64
C ASP A 111 1.65 7.89 -12.15
N GLY A 112 0.39 8.02 -12.55
CA GLY A 112 -0.67 7.06 -12.21
C GLY A 112 -0.42 5.66 -12.79
N LEU A 113 0.00 5.54 -14.05
CA LEU A 113 0.33 4.25 -14.65
C LEU A 113 1.59 3.64 -14.01
N ARG A 114 2.55 4.47 -13.64
CA ARG A 114 3.75 4.07 -12.91
C ARG A 114 3.41 3.52 -11.53
N GLN A 115 2.50 4.20 -10.82
CA GLN A 115 1.98 3.73 -9.54
C GLN A 115 1.30 2.37 -9.67
N LYS A 116 0.47 2.17 -10.69
CA LYS A 116 -0.15 0.86 -11.02
C LYS A 116 0.92 -0.22 -11.25
N ALA A 117 2.01 0.08 -11.94
CA ALA A 117 3.11 -0.88 -12.15
C ALA A 117 3.80 -1.25 -10.82
N MET A 118 3.96 -0.30 -9.88
CA MET A 118 4.51 -0.61 -8.55
C MET A 118 3.56 -1.45 -7.72
N ILE A 119 2.25 -1.27 -7.87
CA ILE A 119 1.25 -2.14 -7.25
C ILE A 119 1.33 -3.54 -7.86
N ALA A 120 1.42 -3.69 -9.19
CA ALA A 120 1.63 -4.98 -9.84
C ALA A 120 2.88 -5.71 -9.30
N ARG A 121 3.98 -5.00 -9.10
CA ARG A 121 5.19 -5.55 -8.49
C ARG A 121 4.91 -6.11 -7.07
N ALA A 122 4.17 -5.39 -6.25
CA ALA A 122 3.81 -5.84 -4.90
C ALA A 122 2.87 -7.05 -4.94
N LEU A 123 1.93 -7.08 -5.88
CA LEU A 123 1.05 -8.24 -6.10
C LEU A 123 1.82 -9.49 -6.51
N ALA A 124 2.76 -9.34 -7.45
CA ALA A 124 3.62 -10.43 -7.94
C ALA A 124 4.50 -11.03 -6.81
N GLN A 125 4.74 -10.28 -5.74
CA GLN A 125 5.51 -10.78 -4.58
C GLN A 125 4.72 -11.81 -3.76
N GLN A 126 3.39 -11.89 -3.89
CA GLN A 126 2.50 -12.88 -3.24
C GLN A 126 2.70 -12.99 -1.72
N THR A 127 2.79 -11.87 -1.04
CA THR A 127 2.98 -11.84 0.41
C THR A 127 1.65 -11.86 1.17
N PRO A 128 1.62 -12.37 2.42
CA PRO A 128 0.44 -12.29 3.29
C PRO A 128 0.13 -10.87 3.76
N VAL A 129 1.12 -9.98 3.78
CA VAL A 129 0.94 -8.57 4.18
C VAL A 129 1.38 -7.66 3.04
N ILE A 130 0.57 -6.65 2.73
CA ILE A 130 0.88 -5.60 1.77
C ILE A 130 0.74 -4.25 2.47
N ILE A 131 1.78 -3.43 2.42
CA ILE A 131 1.80 -2.08 2.98
C ILE A 131 1.89 -1.08 1.84
N MET A 132 0.96 -0.12 1.79
CA MET A 132 0.90 0.90 0.76
C MET A 132 0.89 2.29 1.38
N ASP A 133 1.85 3.13 0.99
CA ASP A 133 1.90 4.53 1.41
C ASP A 133 1.32 5.40 0.31
N GLU A 134 0.14 6.00 0.55
CA GLU A 134 -0.61 6.85 -0.36
C GLU A 134 -0.77 6.29 -1.80
N PRO A 135 -1.28 5.06 -1.97
CA PRO A 135 -1.28 4.40 -3.27
C PRO A 135 -2.19 5.08 -4.31
N THR A 136 -3.09 5.96 -3.87
CA THR A 136 -4.06 6.67 -4.72
C THR A 136 -3.62 8.08 -5.15
N ALA A 137 -2.48 8.59 -4.65
CA ALA A 137 -2.09 9.99 -4.77
C ALA A 137 -2.03 10.52 -6.24
N PHE A 138 -1.71 9.66 -7.21
CA PHE A 138 -1.57 10.05 -8.63
C PHE A 138 -2.63 9.44 -9.53
N LEU A 139 -3.68 8.83 -8.94
CA LEU A 139 -4.74 8.17 -9.70
C LEU A 139 -5.93 9.10 -9.92
N ASP A 140 -6.55 9.00 -11.08
CA ASP A 140 -7.86 9.57 -11.35
C ASP A 140 -8.97 8.84 -10.58
N VAL A 141 -10.14 9.45 -10.47
CA VAL A 141 -11.25 8.91 -9.65
C VAL A 141 -11.61 7.46 -10.03
N PRO A 142 -11.81 7.09 -11.31
CA PRO A 142 -12.10 5.70 -11.66
C PRO A 142 -10.99 4.72 -11.26
N SER A 143 -9.72 5.14 -11.40
CA SER A 143 -8.57 4.29 -11.02
C SER A 143 -8.43 4.13 -9.51
N ARG A 144 -8.84 5.13 -8.70
CA ARG A 144 -8.86 5.00 -7.23
C ARG A 144 -9.87 3.94 -6.78
N HIS A 145 -11.10 3.99 -7.29
CA HIS A 145 -12.12 2.99 -6.98
C HIS A 145 -11.67 1.60 -7.41
N ALA A 146 -11.19 1.43 -8.64
CA ALA A 146 -10.68 0.15 -9.12
C ALA A 146 -9.52 -0.40 -8.26
N LEU A 147 -8.65 0.48 -7.72
CA LEU A 147 -7.61 0.07 -6.79
C LEU A 147 -8.20 -0.38 -5.45
N MET A 148 -9.19 0.33 -4.91
CA MET A 148 -9.81 -0.05 -3.64
C MET A 148 -10.58 -1.36 -3.76
N ASP A 149 -11.27 -1.60 -4.88
CA ASP A 149 -11.91 -2.89 -5.16
C ASP A 149 -10.88 -4.04 -5.19
N LEU A 150 -9.74 -3.82 -5.84
CA LEU A 150 -8.63 -4.77 -5.85
C LEU A 150 -8.06 -5.02 -4.45
N VAL A 151 -7.91 -3.97 -3.63
CA VAL A 151 -7.47 -4.07 -2.23
C VAL A 151 -8.46 -4.88 -1.41
N ALA A 152 -9.77 -4.59 -1.55
CA ALA A 152 -10.83 -5.33 -0.87
C ALA A 152 -10.85 -6.82 -1.28
N GLU A 153 -10.69 -7.10 -2.57
CA GLU A 153 -10.59 -8.48 -3.07
C GLU A 153 -9.40 -9.22 -2.46
N MET A 154 -8.23 -8.58 -2.39
CA MET A 154 -7.04 -9.16 -1.77
C MET A 154 -7.25 -9.45 -0.28
N ALA A 155 -7.87 -8.54 0.45
CA ALA A 155 -8.12 -8.70 1.87
C ALA A 155 -9.17 -9.79 2.14
N HIS A 156 -10.36 -9.67 1.54
CA HIS A 156 -11.50 -10.50 1.91
C HIS A 156 -11.54 -11.86 1.20
N ARG A 157 -11.11 -11.93 -0.08
CA ARG A 157 -11.13 -13.20 -0.84
C ARG A 157 -9.82 -13.97 -0.74
N HIS A 158 -8.69 -13.28 -0.68
CA HIS A 158 -7.37 -13.93 -0.61
C HIS A 158 -6.76 -13.97 0.79
N GLY A 159 -7.47 -13.46 1.82
CA GLY A 159 -7.05 -13.51 3.22
C GLY A 159 -5.74 -12.76 3.48
N ARG A 160 -5.44 -11.71 2.70
CA ARG A 160 -4.23 -10.90 2.89
C ARG A 160 -4.53 -9.74 3.84
N THR A 161 -3.57 -9.37 4.64
CA THR A 161 -3.64 -8.12 5.41
C THR A 161 -3.14 -6.97 4.53
N VAL A 162 -3.99 -6.00 4.25
CA VAL A 162 -3.60 -4.79 3.51
C VAL A 162 -3.66 -3.59 4.44
N LEU A 163 -2.54 -2.90 4.60
CA LEU A 163 -2.42 -1.66 5.36
C LEU A 163 -2.06 -0.54 4.40
N LEU A 164 -2.92 0.46 4.29
CA LEU A 164 -2.63 1.62 3.44
C LEU A 164 -2.75 2.92 4.22
N SER A 165 -1.94 3.92 3.87
CA SER A 165 -2.16 5.31 4.25
C SER A 165 -2.93 6.02 3.14
N THR A 166 -3.82 6.94 3.50
CA THR A 166 -4.56 7.75 2.55
C THR A 166 -4.98 9.06 3.17
N HIS A 167 -5.13 10.08 2.36
CA HIS A 167 -5.82 11.33 2.71
C HIS A 167 -7.30 11.30 2.29
N ASP A 168 -7.66 10.42 1.37
CA ASP A 168 -9.01 10.21 0.88
C ASP A 168 -9.53 8.87 1.41
N MET A 169 -10.36 8.92 2.45
CA MET A 169 -10.83 7.73 3.15
C MET A 169 -12.06 7.11 2.51
N ALA A 170 -12.87 7.93 1.84
CA ALA A 170 -14.15 7.49 1.31
C ALA A 170 -14.02 6.22 0.45
N PRO A 171 -13.12 6.14 -0.55
CA PRO A 171 -13.01 4.93 -1.36
C PRO A 171 -12.60 3.68 -0.57
N ALA A 172 -11.79 3.84 0.50
CA ALA A 172 -11.35 2.71 1.32
C ALA A 172 -12.46 2.20 2.25
N LEU A 173 -13.25 3.11 2.83
CA LEU A 173 -14.38 2.77 3.69
C LEU A 173 -15.54 2.19 2.87
N GLU A 174 -15.85 2.77 1.71
CA GLU A 174 -16.84 2.24 0.76
C GLU A 174 -16.48 0.83 0.26
N ALA A 175 -15.20 0.55 0.07
CA ALA A 175 -14.70 -0.78 -0.30
C ALA A 175 -14.68 -1.78 0.89
N GLY A 176 -15.14 -1.38 2.09
CA GLY A 176 -15.28 -2.25 3.25
C GLY A 176 -14.01 -2.43 4.07
N ALA A 177 -13.27 -1.35 4.33
CA ALA A 177 -12.13 -1.41 5.25
C ALA A 177 -12.60 -1.86 6.65
N ASP A 178 -11.90 -2.83 7.24
CA ASP A 178 -12.26 -3.38 8.56
C ASP A 178 -11.91 -2.43 9.71
N SER A 179 -10.86 -1.64 9.55
CA SER A 179 -10.31 -0.80 10.63
C SER A 179 -9.68 0.48 10.11
N VAL A 180 -9.74 1.52 10.93
CA VAL A 180 -9.06 2.79 10.72
C VAL A 180 -7.98 2.97 11.78
N ILE A 181 -6.76 3.30 11.35
CA ILE A 181 -5.67 3.72 12.24
C ILE A 181 -5.52 5.24 12.12
N VAL A 182 -5.75 5.93 13.22
CA VAL A 182 -5.55 7.39 13.32
C VAL A 182 -4.17 7.65 13.90
N VAL A 183 -3.37 8.47 13.19
CA VAL A 183 -2.01 8.84 13.61
C VAL A 183 -1.95 10.34 13.86
N GLU A 184 -1.76 10.73 15.12
CA GLU A 184 -1.76 12.11 15.57
C GLU A 184 -0.76 12.33 16.72
N ALA A 185 -0.03 13.45 16.68
CA ALA A 185 0.87 13.89 17.75
C ALA A 185 1.82 12.78 18.28
N GLY A 186 2.31 11.91 17.40
CA GLY A 186 3.21 10.81 17.76
C GLY A 186 2.52 9.57 18.34
N HIS A 187 1.20 9.56 18.41
CA HIS A 187 0.38 8.43 18.83
C HIS A 187 -0.34 7.79 17.64
N ALA A 188 -0.60 6.49 17.72
CA ALA A 188 -1.43 5.78 16.76
C ALA A 188 -2.49 4.98 17.53
N SER A 189 -3.75 5.17 17.17
CA SER A 189 -4.89 4.41 17.71
C SER A 189 -5.59 3.67 16.59
N MET A 190 -6.04 2.44 16.87
CA MET A 190 -6.77 1.61 15.91
C MET A 190 -8.21 1.46 16.36
N HIS A 191 -9.13 1.72 15.45
CA HIS A 191 -10.57 1.66 15.64
C HIS A 191 -11.17 0.72 14.59
N SER A 192 -12.26 -0.01 14.91
CA SER A 192 -13.07 -0.63 13.86
C SER A 192 -13.64 0.47 12.96
N ALA A 193 -13.86 0.18 11.68
CA ALA A 193 -14.40 1.17 10.76
C ALA A 193 -15.70 1.81 11.28
N ASP A 194 -16.61 1.00 11.87
CA ASP A 194 -17.88 1.45 12.42
C ASP A 194 -17.75 2.41 13.62
N ASN A 195 -16.64 2.35 14.35
CA ASN A 195 -16.41 3.13 15.58
C ASN A 195 -15.33 4.20 15.44
N ALA A 196 -14.89 4.50 14.20
CA ALA A 196 -13.82 5.47 13.97
C ALA A 196 -14.29 6.93 13.99
N ASN A 197 -15.59 7.20 13.94
CA ASN A 197 -16.17 8.55 13.74
C ASN A 197 -15.68 9.58 14.76
N GLU A 198 -15.63 9.23 16.05
CA GLU A 198 -15.15 10.14 17.11
C GLU A 198 -13.68 10.49 16.92
N ALA A 199 -12.82 9.48 16.67
CA ALA A 199 -11.39 9.69 16.47
C ALA A 199 -11.10 10.48 15.19
N LEU A 200 -11.90 10.28 14.14
CA LEU A 200 -11.80 11.03 12.90
C LEU A 200 -12.27 12.47 13.08
N ALA A 201 -13.36 12.70 13.81
CA ALA A 201 -13.88 14.04 14.11
C ALA A 201 -12.86 14.86 14.91
N ALA A 202 -12.15 14.23 15.85
CA ALA A 202 -11.13 14.90 16.66
C ALA A 202 -9.91 15.33 15.84
N LEU A 203 -9.57 14.62 14.76
CA LEU A 203 -8.31 14.79 14.01
C LEU A 203 -8.07 16.21 13.48
N TYR A 204 -9.12 16.93 13.11
CA TYR A 204 -9.05 18.29 12.55
C TYR A 204 -9.96 19.28 13.27
N ALA A 205 -10.48 18.95 14.47
CA ALA A 205 -11.42 19.80 15.21
C ALA A 205 -10.83 21.20 15.50
N ASP A 206 -9.54 21.28 15.84
CA ASP A 206 -8.84 22.53 16.12
C ASP A 206 -8.70 23.44 14.88
N ASP A 207 -8.81 22.89 13.67
CA ASP A 207 -8.74 23.66 12.41
C ASP A 207 -10.14 24.11 11.93
N GLY A 208 -11.18 23.90 12.71
CA GLY A 208 -12.55 24.23 12.31
C GLY A 208 -13.09 23.28 11.23
N ILE A 209 -12.64 22.05 11.23
CA ILE A 209 -13.04 21.02 10.28
C ILE A 209 -13.67 19.86 11.07
N THR A 210 -14.79 19.35 10.58
CA THR A 210 -15.46 18.18 11.15
C THR A 210 -15.46 17.01 10.16
N TYR A 211 -15.52 15.81 10.68
CA TYR A 211 -15.72 14.60 9.89
C TYR A 211 -17.21 14.40 9.61
N ASP A 212 -17.56 14.18 8.35
CA ASP A 212 -18.90 13.82 7.88
C ASP A 212 -18.95 12.29 7.66
N PRO A 213 -19.58 11.52 8.55
CA PRO A 213 -19.60 10.05 8.45
C PRO A 213 -20.44 9.53 7.28
N ASP A 214 -21.41 10.31 6.78
CA ASP A 214 -22.24 9.90 5.64
C ASP A 214 -21.49 10.04 4.31
N ALA A 215 -20.55 10.98 4.25
CA ALA A 215 -19.68 11.19 3.08
C ALA A 215 -18.28 10.62 3.24
N TYR A 216 -17.94 10.07 4.40
CA TYR A 216 -16.58 9.64 4.77
C TYR A 216 -15.51 10.71 4.50
N ASP A 217 -15.82 11.97 4.70
CA ASP A 217 -14.98 13.11 4.30
C ASP A 217 -14.92 14.18 5.39
N PHE A 218 -13.93 15.07 5.28
CA PHE A 218 -13.74 16.20 6.18
C PHE A 218 -14.29 17.48 5.57
N ARG A 219 -15.11 18.22 6.33
CA ARG A 219 -15.76 19.45 5.89
C ARG A 219 -15.57 20.59 6.88
N PRO A 220 -15.49 21.86 6.42
CA PRO A 220 -15.49 23.01 7.32
C PRO A 220 -16.75 23.02 8.20
N PHE A 221 -16.61 23.47 9.45
CA PHE A 221 -17.77 23.79 10.28
C PHE A 221 -18.66 24.81 9.54
N LYS A 222 -19.95 24.59 9.51
CA LYS A 222 -20.92 25.56 9.00
C LYS A 222 -21.22 26.61 10.03
#